data_fe68cdfb89c39c23a4559e337449d3f2
#
_entry.id   fe68cdfb89c39c23a4559e337449d3f2
#
_cell.length_a   1.000
_cell.length_b   1.000
_cell.length_c   1.000
_cell.angle_alpha   90.00
_cell.angle_beta   90.00
_cell.angle_gamma   90.00
#
_symmetry.space_group_name_H-M   'P 1'
#
loop_
_entity.id
_entity.type
_entity.pdbx_description
1 polymer ?
#
loop_
_entity_poly.entity_id
_entity_poly.type
_entity_poly.pdbx_seq_one_letter_code
_entity_poly.pdbx_strand_id
1 'polypeptide(L)'
;MSNISNTEKRSYLITLIAMIIHALLVVVNLVVFFRKVPLSTAFDINSGVLYYMICFIIQALLLIAFFIFVLSFIKNINKKDFFNSGNYNKIFFSSIIIMVYGTLNSMKSLIGVDVTYKELLSTTPYTTVLLLSISLMMLNFLTIYNESESMKEEHDLTV
;
A
#
# COMPACT_ATOMS: atom_id res chain seq x y z
N MET A 1 -5.12 6.74 -29.34
CA MET A 1 -6.02 6.07 -28.36
C MET A 1 -5.53 4.70 -27.85
N SER A 2 -4.71 3.90 -28.56
CA SER A 2 -4.26 2.56 -28.14
C SER A 2 -3.17 2.55 -27.05
N ASN A 3 -2.37 3.61 -26.91
CA ASN A 3 -1.24 3.62 -25.97
C ASN A 3 -1.64 3.81 -24.49
N ILE A 4 -2.69 4.59 -24.20
CA ILE A 4 -3.18 4.84 -22.84
C ILE A 4 -3.69 3.54 -22.21
N SER A 5 -4.50 2.78 -22.94
CA SER A 5 -5.02 1.47 -22.48
C SER A 5 -3.94 0.45 -22.07
N ASN A 6 -2.76 0.49 -22.71
CA ASN A 6 -1.67 -0.42 -22.39
C ASN A 6 -0.90 -0.02 -21.12
N THR A 7 -0.71 1.27 -20.89
CA THR A 7 -0.04 1.79 -19.68
C THR A 7 -0.86 1.50 -18.43
N GLU A 8 -2.17 1.71 -18.49
CA GLU A 8 -3.09 1.46 -17.38
C GLU A 8 -3.20 -0.02 -17.02
N LYS A 9 -3.28 -0.91 -18.03
CA LYS A 9 -3.24 -2.36 -17.81
C LYS A 9 -1.93 -2.80 -17.17
N ARG A 10 -0.80 -2.21 -17.57
CA ARG A 10 0.50 -2.47 -16.95
C ARG A 10 0.55 -2.01 -15.49
N SER A 11 0.08 -0.79 -15.19
CA SER A 11 -0.01 -0.28 -13.81
C SER A 11 -0.85 -1.18 -12.93
N TYR A 12 -2.01 -1.63 -13.40
CA TYR A 12 -2.86 -2.57 -12.67
C TYR A 12 -2.14 -3.88 -12.38
N LEU A 13 -1.50 -4.47 -13.40
CA LEU A 13 -0.78 -5.73 -13.25
C LEU A 13 0.41 -5.62 -12.29
N ILE A 14 1.21 -4.56 -12.40
CA ILE A 14 2.35 -4.31 -11.50
C ILE A 14 1.86 -4.17 -10.05
N THR A 15 0.79 -3.40 -9.81
CA THR A 15 0.22 -3.21 -8.49
C THR A 15 -0.32 -4.52 -7.91
N LEU A 16 -0.98 -5.33 -8.73
CA LEU A 16 -1.49 -6.65 -8.32
C LEU A 16 -0.35 -7.61 -7.95
N ILE A 17 0.71 -7.66 -8.76
CA ILE A 17 1.90 -8.47 -8.48
C ILE A 17 2.55 -8.00 -7.17
N ALA A 18 2.70 -6.68 -6.96
CA ALA A 18 3.27 -6.12 -5.74
C ALA A 18 2.45 -6.52 -4.50
N MET A 19 1.11 -6.50 -4.59
CA MET A 19 0.22 -6.95 -3.51
C MET A 19 0.43 -8.44 -3.18
N ILE A 20 0.51 -9.30 -4.19
CA ILE A 20 0.72 -10.74 -4.01
C ILE A 20 2.08 -11.01 -3.37
N ILE A 21 3.14 -10.37 -3.87
CA ILE A 21 4.49 -10.50 -3.31
C ILE A 21 4.50 -10.05 -1.85
N HIS A 22 3.85 -8.91 -1.54
CA HIS A 22 3.74 -8.44 -0.16
C HIS A 22 3.06 -9.47 0.74
N ALA A 23 1.91 -10.00 0.34
CA ALA A 23 1.18 -10.99 1.12
C ALA A 23 2.03 -12.26 1.38
N LEU A 24 2.76 -12.74 0.36
CA LEU A 24 3.66 -13.88 0.50
C LEU A 24 4.81 -13.58 1.48
N LEU A 25 5.43 -12.40 1.39
CA LEU A 25 6.51 -12.00 2.30
C LEU A 25 6.03 -11.92 3.75
N VAL A 26 4.82 -11.40 3.99
CA VAL A 26 4.23 -11.37 5.35
C VAL A 26 4.07 -12.78 5.91
N VAL A 27 3.52 -13.71 5.12
CA VAL A 27 3.36 -15.10 5.55
C VAL A 27 4.73 -15.74 5.85
N VAL A 28 5.71 -15.55 4.97
CA VAL A 28 7.08 -16.07 5.17
C VAL A 28 7.69 -15.52 6.46
N ASN A 29 7.59 -14.21 6.70
CA ASN A 29 8.14 -13.60 7.90
C ASN A 29 7.48 -14.12 9.17
N LEU A 30 6.15 -14.30 9.18
CA LEU A 30 5.44 -14.88 10.32
C LEU A 30 5.83 -16.35 10.56
N VAL A 31 5.95 -17.15 9.50
CA VAL A 31 6.39 -18.54 9.60
C VAL A 31 7.81 -18.62 10.17
N VAL A 32 8.74 -17.80 9.67
CA VAL A 32 10.12 -17.74 10.17
C VAL A 32 10.15 -17.28 11.63
N PHE A 33 9.36 -16.27 11.98
CA PHE A 33 9.24 -15.77 13.34
C PHE A 33 8.79 -16.88 14.31
N PHE A 34 7.67 -17.56 14.04
CA PHE A 34 7.16 -18.62 14.91
C PHE A 34 8.02 -19.90 14.93
N ARG A 35 8.90 -20.09 13.95
CA ARG A 35 9.91 -21.17 14.01
C ARG A 35 11.09 -20.83 14.90
N LYS A 36 11.46 -19.55 15.00
CA LYS A 36 12.64 -19.10 15.75
C LYS A 36 12.32 -18.63 17.16
N VAL A 37 11.11 -18.17 17.40
CA VAL A 37 10.68 -17.58 18.66
C VAL A 37 9.74 -18.55 19.38
N PRO A 38 10.06 -18.97 20.63
CA PRO A 38 9.15 -19.79 21.42
C PRO A 38 7.81 -19.08 21.63
N LEU A 39 6.71 -19.84 21.59
CA LEU A 39 5.37 -19.29 21.79
C LEU A 39 5.23 -18.55 23.13
N SER A 40 5.87 -19.05 24.19
CA SER A 40 5.90 -18.38 25.49
C SER A 40 6.48 -16.96 25.41
N THR A 41 7.52 -16.75 24.61
CA THR A 41 8.14 -15.44 24.40
C THR A 41 7.33 -14.58 23.44
N ALA A 42 6.77 -15.17 22.38
CA ALA A 42 5.96 -14.46 21.39
C ALA A 42 4.71 -13.84 21.99
N PHE A 43 4.12 -14.48 23.00
CA PHE A 43 2.91 -14.04 23.70
C PHE A 43 3.17 -13.43 25.09
N ASP A 44 4.44 -13.23 25.47
CA ASP A 44 4.79 -12.58 26.71
C ASP A 44 4.57 -11.06 26.60
N ILE A 45 3.65 -10.55 27.42
CA ILE A 45 3.29 -9.13 27.50
C ILE A 45 4.49 -8.29 27.98
N ASN A 46 5.32 -8.82 28.88
CA ASN A 46 6.41 -8.08 29.50
C ASN A 46 7.63 -7.93 28.58
N SER A 47 7.81 -8.84 27.62
CA SER A 47 8.92 -8.79 26.68
C SER A 47 8.78 -7.73 25.58
N GLY A 48 7.61 -7.15 25.39
CA GLY A 48 7.28 -6.25 24.28
C GLY A 48 7.13 -6.93 22.92
N VAL A 49 7.50 -8.22 22.80
CA VAL A 49 7.49 -8.97 21.52
C VAL A 49 6.08 -9.10 20.97
N LEU A 50 5.10 -9.35 21.85
CA LEU A 50 3.70 -9.42 21.47
C LEU A 50 3.22 -8.10 20.79
N TYR A 51 3.50 -6.96 21.41
CA TYR A 51 3.09 -5.64 20.85
C TYR A 51 3.79 -5.36 19.53
N TYR A 52 5.08 -5.74 19.43
CA TYR A 52 5.84 -5.57 18.18
C TYR A 52 5.26 -6.41 17.05
N MET A 53 4.86 -7.67 17.34
CA MET A 53 4.22 -8.57 16.39
C MET A 53 2.81 -8.05 15.98
N ILE A 54 2.02 -7.56 16.92
CA ILE A 54 0.71 -6.98 16.62
C ILE A 54 0.85 -5.76 15.70
N CYS A 55 1.79 -4.85 16.00
CA CYS A 55 2.08 -3.71 15.11
C CYS A 55 2.47 -4.18 13.70
N PHE A 56 3.31 -5.21 13.58
CA PHE A 56 3.69 -5.79 12.29
C PHE A 56 2.48 -6.31 11.51
N ILE A 57 1.59 -7.06 12.16
CA ILE A 57 0.39 -7.63 11.53
C ILE A 57 -0.55 -6.50 11.07
N ILE A 58 -0.79 -5.49 11.91
CA ILE A 58 -1.63 -4.35 11.55
C ILE A 58 -1.04 -3.60 10.35
N GLN A 59 0.26 -3.34 10.34
CA GLN A 59 0.94 -2.71 9.21
C GLN A 59 0.81 -3.52 7.92
N ALA A 60 0.93 -4.85 8.00
CA ALA A 60 0.75 -5.75 6.86
C ALA A 60 -0.67 -5.67 6.29
N LEU A 61 -1.69 -5.68 7.16
CA LEU A 61 -3.10 -5.56 6.77
C LEU A 61 -3.41 -4.18 6.17
N LEU A 62 -2.87 -3.11 6.75
CA LEU A 62 -3.02 -1.75 6.20
C LEU A 62 -2.46 -1.64 4.79
N LEU A 63 -1.30 -2.25 4.52
CA LEU A 63 -0.71 -2.21 3.19
C LEU A 63 -1.54 -3.02 2.17
N ILE A 64 -2.11 -4.16 2.55
CA ILE A 64 -3.05 -4.91 1.71
C ILE A 64 -4.29 -4.05 1.40
N ALA A 65 -4.88 -3.40 2.40
CA ALA A 65 -6.01 -2.50 2.22
C ALA A 65 -5.67 -1.34 1.27
N PHE A 66 -4.48 -0.74 1.41
CA PHE A 66 -3.99 0.28 0.48
C PHE A 66 -3.96 -0.25 -0.96
N PHE A 67 -3.39 -1.42 -1.21
CA PHE A 67 -3.37 -2.02 -2.55
C PHE A 67 -4.77 -2.24 -3.13
N ILE A 68 -5.73 -2.68 -2.31
CA ILE A 68 -7.11 -2.87 -2.75
C ILE A 68 -7.74 -1.55 -3.23
N PHE A 69 -7.53 -0.45 -2.48
CA PHE A 69 -8.01 0.87 -2.89
C PHE A 69 -7.33 1.35 -4.18
N VAL A 70 -6.01 1.20 -4.29
CA VAL A 70 -5.25 1.59 -5.49
C VAL A 70 -5.70 0.79 -6.72
N LEU A 71 -5.84 -0.54 -6.61
CA LEU A 71 -6.32 -1.38 -7.71
C LEU A 71 -7.74 -0.99 -8.14
N SER A 72 -8.63 -0.71 -7.17
CA SER A 72 -9.99 -0.26 -7.44
C SER A 72 -10.02 1.12 -8.12
N PHE A 73 -9.09 2.01 -7.76
CA PHE A 73 -8.92 3.32 -8.38
C PHE A 73 -8.44 3.17 -9.83
N ILE A 74 -7.36 2.41 -10.09
CA ILE A 74 -6.85 2.15 -11.44
C ILE A 74 -7.92 1.52 -12.33
N LYS A 75 -8.74 0.62 -11.79
CA LYS A 75 -9.85 -0.01 -12.53
C LYS A 75 -10.89 1.01 -13.00
N ASN A 76 -11.17 2.05 -12.21
CA ASN A 76 -12.11 3.11 -12.60
C ASN A 76 -11.50 4.04 -13.66
N ILE A 77 -10.20 4.37 -13.54
CA ILE A 77 -9.47 5.12 -14.57
C ILE A 77 -9.57 4.39 -15.92
N ASN A 78 -9.34 3.07 -15.93
CA ASN A 78 -9.43 2.25 -17.14
C ASN A 78 -10.82 2.29 -17.80
N LYS A 79 -11.86 2.63 -17.06
CA LYS A 79 -13.24 2.81 -17.54
C LYS A 79 -13.54 4.26 -17.96
N LYS A 80 -12.56 5.15 -17.90
CA LYS A 80 -12.69 6.60 -18.09
C LYS A 80 -13.67 7.29 -17.11
N ASP A 81 -13.89 6.67 -15.97
CA ASP A 81 -14.74 7.19 -14.89
C ASP A 81 -13.88 7.94 -13.87
N PHE A 82 -13.26 9.04 -14.30
CA PHE A 82 -12.27 9.78 -13.53
C PHE A 82 -12.86 10.53 -12.34
N PHE A 83 -13.99 11.23 -12.57
CA PHE A 83 -14.58 12.19 -11.64
C PHE A 83 -15.71 11.61 -10.78
N ASN A 84 -15.71 10.32 -10.56
CA ASN A 84 -16.66 9.66 -9.69
C ASN A 84 -16.33 9.93 -8.21
N SER A 85 -17.36 10.25 -7.40
CA SER A 85 -17.23 10.41 -5.94
C SER A 85 -16.56 9.20 -5.25
N GLY A 86 -16.76 7.99 -5.81
CA GLY A 86 -16.08 6.78 -5.36
C GLY A 86 -14.55 6.84 -5.51
N ASN A 87 -14.02 7.55 -6.50
CA ASN A 87 -12.57 7.72 -6.67
C ASN A 87 -11.99 8.67 -5.62
N TYR A 88 -12.70 9.76 -5.31
CA TYR A 88 -12.32 10.64 -4.20
C TYR A 88 -12.17 9.86 -2.89
N ASN A 89 -13.16 9.03 -2.55
CA ASN A 89 -13.13 8.23 -1.33
C ASN A 89 -11.95 7.24 -1.32
N LYS A 90 -11.62 6.62 -2.45
CA LYS A 90 -10.47 5.70 -2.55
C LYS A 90 -9.15 6.41 -2.28
N ILE A 91 -8.97 7.60 -2.84
CA ILE A 91 -7.79 8.43 -2.61
C ILE A 91 -7.72 8.84 -1.14
N PHE A 92 -8.82 9.34 -0.60
CA PHE A 92 -8.93 9.79 0.79
C PHE A 92 -8.58 8.65 1.78
N PHE A 93 -9.19 7.47 1.63
CA PHE A 93 -8.89 6.33 2.49
C PHE A 93 -7.47 5.82 2.30
N SER A 94 -6.93 5.81 1.08
CA SER A 94 -5.52 5.47 0.82
C SER A 94 -4.57 6.40 1.58
N SER A 95 -4.87 7.71 1.62
CA SER A 95 -4.07 8.69 2.34
C SER A 95 -4.12 8.47 3.86
N ILE A 96 -5.31 8.18 4.41
CA ILE A 96 -5.46 7.83 5.84
C ILE A 96 -4.66 6.58 6.18
N ILE A 97 -4.72 5.54 5.35
CA ILE A 97 -3.97 4.30 5.57
C ILE A 97 -2.46 4.57 5.62
N ILE A 98 -1.93 5.41 4.72
CA ILE A 98 -0.51 5.79 4.73
C ILE A 98 -0.13 6.51 6.02
N MET A 99 -0.95 7.45 6.49
CA MET A 99 -0.72 8.16 7.75
C MET A 99 -0.70 7.20 8.95
N VAL A 100 -1.69 6.32 9.05
CA VAL A 100 -1.78 5.33 10.14
C VAL A 100 -0.60 4.35 10.06
N TYR A 101 -0.22 3.89 8.86
CA TYR A 101 0.95 3.03 8.66
C TYR A 101 2.24 3.71 9.15
N GLY A 102 2.47 4.97 8.78
CA GLY A 102 3.63 5.73 9.19
C GLY A 102 3.69 5.95 10.71
N THR A 103 2.56 6.30 11.32
CA THR A 103 2.44 6.47 12.79
C THR A 103 2.75 5.16 13.51
N LEU A 104 2.16 4.05 13.07
CA LEU A 104 2.44 2.72 13.64
C LEU A 104 3.89 2.31 13.48
N ASN A 105 4.53 2.66 12.35
CA ASN A 105 5.94 2.38 12.13
C ASN A 105 6.83 3.13 13.14
N SER A 106 6.52 4.40 13.41
CA SER A 106 7.19 5.20 14.43
C SER A 106 6.96 4.64 15.84
N MET A 107 5.73 4.30 16.19
CA MET A 107 5.41 3.70 17.50
C MET A 107 6.11 2.36 17.69
N LYS A 108 6.11 1.49 16.66
CA LYS A 108 6.79 0.20 16.67
C LYS A 108 8.29 0.34 16.95
N SER A 109 8.95 1.39 16.42
CA SER A 109 10.38 1.63 16.64
C SER A 109 10.72 1.92 18.11
N LEU A 110 9.76 2.46 18.89
CA LEU A 110 9.92 2.78 20.31
C LEU A 110 9.77 1.56 21.23
N ILE A 111 9.23 0.46 20.72
CA ILE A 111 9.08 -0.77 21.52
C ILE A 111 10.47 -1.37 21.78
N GLY A 112 10.82 -1.52 23.05
CA GLY A 112 12.08 -2.10 23.49
C GLY A 112 12.11 -3.63 23.33
N VAL A 113 12.47 -4.10 22.12
CA VAL A 113 12.56 -5.52 21.77
C VAL A 113 13.98 -5.84 21.31
N ASP A 114 14.43 -7.05 21.54
CA ASP A 114 15.74 -7.53 21.07
C ASP A 114 15.90 -7.37 19.56
N VAL A 115 17.11 -7.07 19.11
CA VAL A 115 17.43 -6.81 17.69
C VAL A 115 17.03 -8.01 16.81
N THR A 116 17.21 -9.23 17.29
CA THR A 116 16.86 -10.45 16.56
C THR A 116 15.35 -10.48 16.19
N TYR A 117 14.49 -10.09 17.13
CA TYR A 117 13.03 -10.04 16.87
C TYR A 117 12.65 -8.87 15.94
N LYS A 118 13.37 -7.73 16.06
CA LYS A 118 13.21 -6.59 15.16
C LYS A 118 13.52 -6.95 13.71
N GLU A 119 14.60 -7.70 13.49
CA GLU A 119 14.99 -8.16 12.15
C GLU A 119 13.97 -9.12 11.54
N LEU A 120 13.48 -10.10 12.33
CA LEU A 120 12.49 -11.09 11.87
C LEU A 120 11.16 -10.48 11.45
N LEU A 121 10.73 -9.40 12.08
CA LEU A 121 9.49 -8.69 11.82
C LEU A 121 9.76 -7.28 11.23
N SER A 122 10.85 -7.13 10.46
CA SER A 122 11.20 -5.87 9.83
C SER A 122 10.15 -5.46 8.80
N THR A 123 9.77 -4.18 8.83
CA THR A 123 8.84 -3.56 7.86
C THR A 123 9.56 -2.76 6.78
N THR A 124 10.89 -2.71 6.79
CA THR A 124 11.68 -1.96 5.80
C THR A 124 11.37 -2.36 4.35
N PRO A 125 11.31 -3.66 3.98
CA PRO A 125 10.93 -4.05 2.62
C PRO A 125 9.52 -3.58 2.24
N TYR A 126 8.58 -3.60 3.20
CA TYR A 126 7.19 -3.17 2.98
C TYR A 126 7.07 -1.67 2.78
N THR A 127 7.86 -0.88 3.49
CA THR A 127 7.93 0.58 3.30
C THR A 127 8.43 0.91 1.89
N THR A 128 9.42 0.18 1.38
CA THR A 128 9.90 0.34 -0.01
C THR A 128 8.80 0.02 -1.02
N VAL A 129 8.08 -1.09 -0.84
CA VAL A 129 6.96 -1.47 -1.72
C VAL A 129 5.83 -0.42 -1.64
N LEU A 130 5.54 0.13 -0.47
CA LEU A 130 4.57 1.21 -0.29
C LEU A 130 4.98 2.47 -1.08
N LEU A 131 6.23 2.92 -0.98
CA LEU A 131 6.74 4.07 -1.71
C LEU A 131 6.67 3.88 -3.23
N LEU A 132 7.04 2.70 -3.73
CA LEU A 132 6.89 2.36 -5.14
C LEU A 132 5.43 2.40 -5.60
N SER A 133 4.51 1.88 -4.78
CA SER A 133 3.08 1.89 -5.07
C SER A 133 2.49 3.30 -5.08
N ILE A 134 2.94 4.18 -4.18
CA ILE A 134 2.58 5.60 -4.18
C ILE A 134 3.08 6.26 -5.47
N SER A 135 4.31 6.00 -5.89
CA SER A 135 4.88 6.53 -7.13
C SER A 135 4.08 6.10 -8.35
N LEU A 136 3.66 4.83 -8.44
CA LEU A 136 2.78 4.34 -9.50
C LEU A 136 1.41 5.03 -9.46
N MET A 137 0.85 5.27 -8.28
CA MET A 137 -0.40 6.00 -8.12
C MET A 137 -0.28 7.44 -8.63
N MET A 138 0.83 8.13 -8.33
CA MET A 138 1.12 9.48 -8.83
C MET A 138 1.19 9.53 -10.36
N LEU A 139 1.78 8.52 -11.01
CA LEU A 139 1.79 8.42 -12.49
C LEU A 139 0.37 8.27 -13.07
N ASN A 140 -0.53 7.56 -12.39
CA ASN A 140 -1.93 7.49 -12.83
C ASN A 140 -2.66 8.83 -12.66
N PHE A 141 -2.30 9.65 -11.66
CA PHE A 141 -2.83 11.02 -11.56
C PHE A 141 -2.40 11.93 -12.72
N LEU A 142 -1.17 11.79 -13.22
CA LEU A 142 -0.74 12.52 -14.42
C LEU A 142 -1.62 12.19 -15.63
N THR A 143 -2.04 10.93 -15.78
CA THR A 143 -2.97 10.54 -16.85
C THR A 143 -4.30 11.27 -16.72
N ILE A 144 -4.87 11.34 -15.51
CA ILE A 144 -6.12 12.08 -15.25
C ILE A 144 -5.97 13.57 -15.54
N TYR A 145 -4.84 14.15 -15.13
CA TYR A 145 -4.56 15.56 -15.37
C TYR A 145 -4.53 15.86 -16.86
N ASN A 146 -3.79 15.10 -17.66
CA ASN A 146 -3.68 15.29 -19.11
C ASN A 146 -5.04 15.15 -19.82
N GLU A 147 -5.86 14.16 -19.42
CA GLU A 147 -7.21 14.01 -19.97
C GLU A 147 -8.13 15.18 -19.58
N SER A 148 -7.98 15.73 -18.38
CA SER A 148 -8.74 16.92 -17.93
C SER A 148 -8.35 18.16 -18.72
N GLU A 149 -7.06 18.32 -19.04
CA GLU A 149 -6.54 19.43 -19.83
C GLU A 149 -7.08 19.37 -21.27
N SER A 150 -7.05 18.17 -21.91
CA SER A 150 -7.59 18.02 -23.26
C SER A 150 -9.11 18.28 -23.33
N MET A 151 -9.88 17.86 -22.31
CA MET A 151 -11.32 18.17 -22.25
C MET A 151 -11.58 19.69 -22.10
N LYS A 152 -10.73 20.40 -21.36
CA LYS A 152 -10.83 21.85 -21.23
C LYS A 152 -10.55 22.56 -22.57
N GLU A 153 -9.48 22.14 -23.28
CA GLU A 153 -9.15 22.69 -24.60
C GLU A 153 -10.28 22.45 -25.61
N GLU A 154 -10.89 21.26 -25.63
CA GLU A 154 -12.05 20.96 -26.50
C GLU A 154 -13.25 21.87 -26.17
N HIS A 155 -13.50 22.14 -24.89
CA HIS A 155 -14.59 23.01 -24.45
C HIS A 155 -14.33 24.47 -24.85
N ASP A 156 -13.10 24.95 -24.67
CA ASP A 156 -12.72 26.34 -25.02
C ASP A 156 -12.72 26.60 -26.54
N LEU A 157 -12.59 25.55 -27.38
CA LEU A 157 -12.69 25.63 -28.83
C LEU A 157 -14.16 25.61 -29.35
N THR A 158 -15.12 25.23 -28.49
CA THR A 158 -16.54 25.11 -28.85
C THR A 158 -17.37 26.32 -28.42
N VAL A 159 -16.76 27.32 -27.79
CA VAL A 159 -17.37 28.62 -27.41
C VAL A 159 -16.85 29.71 -28.33
#